data_9337f24e6bbc2dcf5b4a020875a971d3
#
_entry.id   9337f24e6bbc2dcf5b4a020875a971d3
#
_cell.length_a   1.000
_cell.length_b   1.000
_cell.length_c   1.000
_cell.angle_alpha   90.00
_cell.angle_beta   90.00
_cell.angle_gamma   90.00
#
_symmetry.space_group_name_H-M   'P 1'
#
loop_
_entity.id
_entity.type
_entity.pdbx_description
1 polymer ?
#
loop_
_entity_poly.entity_id
_entity_poly.type
_entity_poly.pdbx_seq_one_letter_code
_entity_poly.pdbx_strand_id
1 'polypeptide(L)'
;ERDRENKNKKKDFDKSQGGGHRPNQGGRRNMSRLPKALQKPAPQPKQEEKKPEIKEITLPEKMTIRELAEAMKMQPSVIVKKLFMEGTMVTVNHEIDFEKAQEIALGYDIIAEPEEKVDVIGELLKEEEEDEADMVSRPPVVCVMGHVDHGKTSLLDAIRNTNVTRGEAGGITQHIGAYVVENSGQKITFLDTPGHEAFTAMRMRGANATDIAVLVVAADDGVMPQTVEAISHAKAAGVEIIVAINKIDKPSANVERVKQELSEYELIPEDWGGSTIFVPVSAHTGEGIDTLLEMILLSAEVCELKANPNRAARGLVIEAQLDKGKGPVADRKS
;
A
#
# COMPACT_ATOMS: atom_id res chain seq x y z
N GLU A 1 38.56 29.35 11.11
CA GLU A 1 39.85 28.85 11.59
C GLU A 1 39.93 27.36 11.35
N ARG A 2 40.64 27.12 10.34
CA ARG A 2 41.88 26.35 10.10
C ARG A 2 41.58 24.86 9.93
N ASP A 3 41.72 24.47 8.76
CA ASP A 3 42.92 24.10 7.95
C ASP A 3 43.19 22.61 8.04
N ARG A 4 43.04 21.96 6.83
CA ARG A 4 44.20 21.43 6.06
C ARG A 4 44.78 20.18 6.69
N GLU A 5 45.10 19.22 5.99
CA GLU A 5 45.80 18.83 4.76
C GLU A 5 45.94 17.29 4.79
N ASN A 6 45.85 16.58 3.81
CA ASN A 6 46.62 16.44 2.59
C ASN A 6 47.31 15.07 2.48
N LYS A 7 47.19 14.49 1.29
CA LYS A 7 48.20 13.72 0.53
C LYS A 7 48.56 12.28 0.90
N ASN A 8 48.17 11.42 0.00
CA ASN A 8 49.06 10.88 -1.08
C ASN A 8 50.33 10.15 -0.66
N LYS A 9 50.51 8.92 -1.12
CA LYS A 9 51.64 8.31 -1.83
C LYS A 9 51.49 6.79 -1.77
N LYS A 10 51.28 6.11 -2.87
CA LYS A 10 52.20 5.74 -3.98
C LYS A 10 53.45 4.94 -3.54
N LYS A 11 53.62 3.81 -4.25
CA LYS A 11 54.84 3.14 -4.72
C LYS A 11 55.42 2.11 -3.77
N ASP A 12 55.82 1.08 -4.22
CA ASP A 12 56.56 0.43 -5.30
C ASP A 12 57.48 -0.66 -4.73
N PHE A 13 57.76 -1.66 -5.55
CA PHE A 13 59.00 -2.45 -5.67
C PHE A 13 59.36 -3.40 -4.48
N ASP A 14 59.89 -4.56 -4.68
CA ASP A 14 60.81 -5.13 -5.64
C ASP A 14 60.94 -6.65 -5.44
N LYS A 15 61.07 -7.41 -6.49
CA LYS A 15 62.13 -8.32 -6.92
C LYS A 15 62.87 -9.13 -5.85
N SER A 16 63.04 -10.40 -6.08
CA SER A 16 64.23 -11.06 -6.62
C SER A 16 64.19 -12.56 -6.34
N GLN A 17 64.42 -13.32 -7.37
CA GLN A 17 65.59 -14.16 -7.65
C GLN A 17 65.63 -15.45 -6.80
N GLY A 18 65.88 -16.56 -7.31
CA GLY A 18 66.63 -17.08 -8.41
C GLY A 18 66.71 -18.59 -8.40
N GLY A 19 67.13 -19.08 -9.48
CA GLY A 19 68.15 -20.06 -9.70
C GLY A 19 67.63 -21.51 -9.83
N GLY A 20 67.65 -22.20 -10.85
CA GLY A 20 68.70 -22.55 -11.76
C GLY A 20 68.83 -24.08 -11.76
N HIS A 21 68.65 -24.73 -12.86
CA HIS A 21 69.57 -25.75 -13.38
C HIS A 21 69.04 -26.39 -14.68
N ARG A 22 69.79 -26.24 -15.71
CA ARG A 22 69.89 -27.15 -16.86
C ARG A 22 70.92 -28.24 -16.47
N PRO A 23 71.11 -29.37 -17.19
CA PRO A 23 71.09 -29.49 -18.65
C PRO A 23 70.62 -30.91 -19.17
N ASN A 24 70.51 -30.96 -20.43
CA ASN A 24 71.23 -31.79 -21.43
C ASN A 24 70.47 -32.86 -22.23
N GLN A 25 70.52 -32.62 -23.51
CA GLN A 25 70.94 -33.44 -24.67
C GLN A 25 70.14 -34.69 -25.07
N GLY A 26 69.87 -34.68 -26.32
CA GLY A 26 69.75 -35.82 -27.22
C GLY A 26 68.69 -35.61 -28.26
N GLY A 27 68.90 -35.15 -29.39
CA GLY A 27 69.64 -35.61 -30.53
C GLY A 27 68.78 -36.50 -31.41
N ARG A 28 68.55 -36.03 -32.64
CA ARG A 28 68.31 -36.82 -33.85
C ARG A 28 66.93 -36.75 -34.50
N ARG A 29 66.95 -36.15 -35.57
CA ARG A 29 66.92 -36.53 -37.00
C ARG A 29 65.73 -36.01 -37.78
N ASN A 30 66.09 -35.09 -38.70
CA ASN A 30 65.35 -34.77 -39.93
C ASN A 30 64.84 -36.05 -40.62
N MET A 31 63.56 -36.05 -40.96
CA MET A 31 63.06 -36.80 -42.09
C MET A 31 62.04 -35.95 -42.85
N SER A 32 62.58 -35.51 -43.99
CA SER A 32 61.96 -35.23 -45.30
C SER A 32 60.48 -34.82 -45.33
N ARG A 33 60.26 -33.58 -45.73
CA ARG A 33 59.01 -33.02 -46.23
C ARG A 33 58.57 -33.83 -47.47
N LEU A 34 57.48 -34.57 -47.38
CA LEU A 34 56.72 -35.03 -48.53
C LEU A 34 56.04 -33.85 -49.23
N PRO A 35 55.98 -33.81 -50.58
CA PRO A 35 55.33 -32.75 -51.34
C PRO A 35 53.82 -32.69 -51.05
N LYS A 36 53.25 -31.49 -50.99
CA LYS A 36 51.83 -31.14 -50.68
C LYS A 36 50.77 -31.85 -51.54
N ALA A 37 51.18 -32.55 -52.65
CA ALA A 37 50.25 -33.19 -53.55
C ALA A 37 49.77 -34.59 -53.11
N LEU A 38 50.30 -35.16 -52.07
CA LEU A 38 50.02 -36.53 -51.61
C LEU A 38 49.50 -36.60 -50.18
N GLN A 39 49.03 -35.52 -49.57
CA GLN A 39 48.35 -35.53 -48.31
C GLN A 39 46.86 -35.75 -48.58
N LYS A 40 46.34 -36.90 -48.14
CA LYS A 40 44.87 -37.11 -48.07
C LYS A 40 44.23 -35.98 -47.29
N PRO A 41 43.10 -35.42 -47.76
CA PRO A 41 42.37 -34.39 -47.01
C PRO A 41 41.97 -34.98 -45.64
N ALA A 42 42.28 -34.21 -44.59
CA ALA A 42 41.82 -34.50 -43.23
C ALA A 42 40.30 -34.62 -43.21
N PRO A 43 39.72 -35.57 -42.47
CA PRO A 43 38.29 -35.63 -42.32
C PRO A 43 37.78 -34.31 -41.73
N GLN A 44 36.89 -33.63 -42.44
CA GLN A 44 36.16 -32.49 -41.93
C GLN A 44 35.43 -32.93 -40.66
N PRO A 45 35.50 -32.15 -39.56
CA PRO A 45 34.65 -32.44 -38.41
C PRO A 45 33.20 -32.43 -38.88
N LYS A 46 32.50 -33.54 -38.66
CA LYS A 46 31.04 -33.59 -38.78
C LYS A 46 30.53 -32.41 -37.98
N GLN A 47 29.85 -31.49 -38.63
CA GLN A 47 28.98 -30.54 -37.96
C GLN A 47 27.98 -31.40 -37.20
N GLU A 48 28.10 -31.40 -35.88
CA GLU A 48 27.01 -31.84 -34.98
C GLU A 48 25.83 -30.96 -35.36
N GLU A 49 24.77 -31.57 -35.84
CA GLU A 49 23.47 -30.94 -35.96
C GLU A 49 23.10 -30.47 -34.55
N LYS A 50 23.24 -29.18 -34.31
CA LYS A 50 22.68 -28.54 -33.13
C LYS A 50 21.22 -28.83 -33.16
N LYS A 51 20.73 -29.66 -32.21
CA LYS A 51 19.32 -29.76 -31.93
C LYS A 51 18.77 -28.34 -31.75
N PRO A 52 17.63 -27.98 -32.32
CA PRO A 52 17.06 -26.66 -32.13
C PRO A 52 16.86 -26.47 -30.62
N GLU A 53 17.59 -25.56 -30.03
CA GLU A 53 17.29 -25.07 -28.69
C GLU A 53 15.98 -24.31 -28.81
N ILE A 54 14.91 -24.92 -28.33
CA ILE A 54 13.62 -24.25 -28.18
C ILE A 54 13.87 -23.10 -27.21
N LYS A 55 13.79 -21.89 -27.70
CA LYS A 55 13.91 -20.69 -26.89
C LYS A 55 12.55 -20.35 -26.32
N GLU A 56 12.45 -20.35 -25.02
CA GLU A 56 11.27 -19.86 -24.28
C GLU A 56 11.44 -18.36 -24.01
N ILE A 57 10.40 -17.58 -24.28
CA ILE A 57 10.34 -16.15 -23.99
C ILE A 57 9.07 -15.81 -23.27
N THR A 58 9.13 -14.93 -22.30
CA THR A 58 7.98 -14.43 -21.55
C THR A 58 7.50 -13.12 -22.18
N LEU A 59 6.21 -12.99 -22.47
CA LEU A 59 5.62 -11.85 -23.15
C LEU A 59 4.45 -11.27 -22.39
N PRO A 60 4.31 -9.94 -22.32
CA PRO A 60 3.14 -9.29 -21.72
C PRO A 60 1.90 -9.44 -22.61
N GLU A 61 0.73 -9.19 -22.06
CA GLU A 61 -0.58 -9.32 -22.72
C GLU A 61 -0.76 -8.42 -23.96
N LYS A 62 -0.12 -7.24 -23.93
CA LYS A 62 -0.05 -6.30 -25.07
C LYS A 62 1.37 -5.79 -25.20
N MET A 63 1.87 -5.76 -26.43
CA MET A 63 3.21 -5.29 -26.73
C MET A 63 3.32 -4.73 -28.14
N THR A 64 4.37 -3.97 -28.40
CA THR A 64 4.71 -3.52 -29.74
C THR A 64 5.54 -4.56 -30.49
N ILE A 65 5.52 -4.52 -31.83
CA ILE A 65 6.37 -5.39 -32.66
C ILE A 65 7.86 -5.17 -32.34
N ARG A 66 8.22 -4.00 -31.88
CA ARG A 66 9.58 -3.67 -31.44
C ARG A 66 9.98 -4.46 -30.21
N GLU A 67 9.13 -4.46 -29.18
CA GLU A 67 9.35 -5.20 -27.93
C GLU A 67 9.39 -6.71 -28.18
N LEU A 68 8.48 -7.22 -29.02
CA LEU A 68 8.52 -8.61 -29.45
C LEU A 68 9.86 -8.97 -30.12
N ALA A 69 10.34 -8.12 -31.02
CA ALA A 69 11.62 -8.34 -31.71
C ALA A 69 12.82 -8.31 -30.74
N GLU A 70 12.80 -7.42 -29.74
CA GLU A 70 13.80 -7.36 -28.68
C GLU A 70 13.78 -8.62 -27.81
N ALA A 71 12.59 -9.10 -27.40
CA ALA A 71 12.43 -10.33 -26.64
C ALA A 71 12.95 -11.56 -27.43
N MET A 72 12.67 -11.62 -28.73
CA MET A 72 13.16 -12.67 -29.63
C MET A 72 14.64 -12.50 -30.02
N LYS A 73 15.29 -11.40 -29.61
CA LYS A 73 16.67 -11.01 -30.02
C LYS A 73 16.84 -10.93 -31.54
N MET A 74 15.83 -10.41 -32.24
CA MET A 74 15.78 -10.25 -33.68
C MET A 74 15.61 -8.78 -34.09
N GLN A 75 15.84 -8.47 -35.37
CA GLN A 75 15.58 -7.12 -35.87
C GLN A 75 14.06 -6.94 -36.13
N PRO A 76 13.42 -5.84 -35.70
CA PRO A 76 12.02 -5.58 -35.95
C PRO A 76 11.60 -5.61 -37.42
N SER A 77 12.50 -5.21 -38.31
CA SER A 77 12.31 -5.22 -39.77
C SER A 77 12.07 -6.61 -40.34
N VAL A 78 12.56 -7.67 -39.71
CA VAL A 78 12.38 -9.06 -40.16
C VAL A 78 10.92 -9.48 -39.90
N ILE A 79 10.40 -9.17 -38.71
CA ILE A 79 9.01 -9.48 -38.34
C ILE A 79 8.03 -8.69 -39.20
N VAL A 80 8.27 -7.37 -39.36
CA VAL A 80 7.43 -6.52 -40.23
C VAL A 80 7.40 -7.02 -41.64
N LYS A 81 8.54 -7.44 -42.19
CA LYS A 81 8.62 -8.00 -43.57
C LYS A 81 7.82 -9.30 -43.70
N LYS A 82 7.86 -10.18 -42.69
CA LYS A 82 7.09 -11.43 -42.71
C LYS A 82 5.60 -11.15 -42.70
N LEU A 83 5.14 -10.28 -41.78
CA LEU A 83 3.72 -9.88 -41.66
C LEU A 83 3.23 -9.17 -42.93
N PHE A 84 4.09 -8.37 -43.56
CA PHE A 84 3.78 -7.76 -44.85
C PHE A 84 3.59 -8.79 -45.97
N MET A 85 4.40 -9.84 -46.00
CA MET A 85 4.25 -10.96 -46.96
C MET A 85 2.97 -11.78 -46.71
N GLU A 86 2.50 -11.84 -45.48
CA GLU A 86 1.23 -12.44 -45.04
C GLU A 86 0.02 -11.53 -45.31
N GLY A 87 0.24 -10.33 -45.87
CA GLY A 87 -0.81 -9.39 -46.25
C GLY A 87 -1.22 -8.40 -45.17
N THR A 88 -0.52 -8.36 -44.04
CA THR A 88 -0.84 -7.46 -42.93
C THR A 88 0.12 -6.26 -42.92
N MET A 89 -0.39 -5.06 -43.18
CA MET A 89 0.40 -3.83 -43.11
C MET A 89 0.55 -3.38 -41.65
N VAL A 90 1.74 -3.54 -41.09
CA VAL A 90 2.07 -3.16 -39.71
C VAL A 90 3.32 -2.29 -39.66
N THR A 91 3.40 -1.42 -38.67
CA THR A 91 4.59 -0.62 -38.37
C THR A 91 5.29 -1.18 -37.14
N VAL A 92 6.56 -0.79 -36.94
CA VAL A 92 7.38 -1.26 -35.81
C VAL A 92 6.76 -0.94 -34.45
N ASN A 93 5.98 0.14 -34.37
CA ASN A 93 5.30 0.60 -33.13
C ASN A 93 3.83 0.13 -33.07
N HIS A 94 3.42 -0.80 -33.95
CA HIS A 94 2.06 -1.35 -33.89
C HIS A 94 1.90 -2.24 -32.69
N GLU A 95 0.85 -2.03 -31.91
CA GLU A 95 0.50 -2.85 -30.75
C GLU A 95 -0.14 -4.15 -31.24
N ILE A 96 0.32 -5.26 -30.70
CA ILE A 96 -0.22 -6.61 -30.95
C ILE A 96 -0.60 -7.26 -29.63
N ASP A 97 -1.64 -8.07 -29.67
CA ASP A 97 -2.08 -8.88 -28.55
C ASP A 97 -1.17 -10.13 -28.41
N PHE A 98 -1.16 -10.72 -27.21
CA PHE A 98 -0.37 -11.91 -26.90
C PHE A 98 -0.59 -13.07 -27.89
N GLU A 99 -1.84 -13.31 -28.32
CA GLU A 99 -2.16 -14.40 -29.27
C GLU A 99 -1.40 -14.24 -30.61
N LYS A 100 -1.39 -13.00 -31.13
CA LYS A 100 -0.64 -12.70 -32.37
C LYS A 100 0.88 -12.74 -32.16
N ALA A 101 1.33 -12.29 -31.01
CA ALA A 101 2.74 -12.36 -30.64
C ALA A 101 3.20 -13.82 -30.52
N GLN A 102 2.40 -14.69 -29.94
CA GLN A 102 2.67 -16.12 -29.82
C GLN A 102 2.68 -16.81 -31.21
N GLU A 103 1.75 -16.48 -32.09
CA GLU A 103 1.71 -17.00 -33.47
C GLU A 103 2.99 -16.61 -34.25
N ILE A 104 3.42 -15.35 -34.11
CA ILE A 104 4.65 -14.86 -34.74
C ILE A 104 5.87 -15.58 -34.15
N ALA A 105 5.96 -15.73 -32.83
CA ALA A 105 7.07 -16.40 -32.14
C ALA A 105 7.16 -17.88 -32.53
N LEU A 106 6.01 -18.58 -32.60
CA LEU A 106 5.94 -19.98 -33.02
C LEU A 106 6.46 -20.16 -34.46
N GLY A 107 6.21 -19.19 -35.34
CA GLY A 107 6.76 -19.19 -36.70
C GLY A 107 8.28 -19.05 -36.81
N TYR A 108 8.98 -18.87 -35.67
CA TYR A 108 10.44 -18.83 -35.52
C TYR A 108 10.98 -19.90 -34.56
N ASP A 109 10.17 -20.94 -34.25
CA ASP A 109 10.50 -22.03 -33.30
C ASP A 109 10.80 -21.49 -31.87
N ILE A 110 10.09 -20.44 -31.47
CA ILE A 110 10.17 -19.83 -30.11
C ILE A 110 8.84 -20.05 -29.43
N ILE A 111 8.87 -20.59 -28.22
CA ILE A 111 7.68 -20.73 -27.37
C ILE A 111 7.52 -19.45 -26.56
N ALA A 112 6.36 -18.81 -26.72
CA ALA A 112 6.00 -17.63 -25.93
C ALA A 112 5.07 -18.05 -24.79
N GLU A 113 5.45 -17.72 -23.56
CA GLU A 113 4.64 -17.87 -22.35
C GLU A 113 4.10 -16.51 -21.92
N PRO A 114 2.86 -16.44 -21.43
CA PRO A 114 2.33 -15.19 -20.89
C PRO A 114 3.13 -14.79 -19.64
N GLU A 115 3.47 -13.51 -19.54
CA GLU A 115 4.02 -12.95 -18.31
C GLU A 115 2.93 -13.02 -17.25
N GLU A 116 3.11 -13.87 -16.25
CA GLU A 116 2.27 -13.85 -15.06
C GLU A 116 2.44 -12.48 -14.41
N LYS A 117 1.43 -11.63 -14.56
CA LYS A 117 1.33 -10.41 -13.74
C LYS A 117 1.20 -10.88 -12.30
N VAL A 118 2.33 -11.00 -11.62
CA VAL A 118 2.32 -11.17 -10.17
C VAL A 118 1.62 -9.94 -9.64
N ASP A 119 0.39 -10.11 -9.20
CA ASP A 119 -0.32 -9.06 -8.48
C ASP A 119 0.38 -8.89 -7.14
N VAL A 120 1.46 -8.09 -7.18
CA VAL A 120 2.28 -7.77 -5.99
C VAL A 120 1.39 -7.21 -4.88
N ILE A 121 0.31 -6.53 -5.25
CA ILE A 121 -0.69 -6.02 -4.31
C ILE A 121 -1.52 -7.18 -3.75
N GLY A 122 -1.98 -8.10 -4.59
CA GLY A 122 -2.69 -9.31 -4.17
C GLY A 122 -1.82 -10.23 -3.32
N GLU A 123 -0.52 -10.34 -3.63
CA GLU A 123 0.43 -11.14 -2.85
C GLU A 123 0.77 -10.47 -1.50
N LEU A 124 0.93 -9.15 -1.48
CA LEU A 124 1.11 -8.37 -0.24
C LEU A 124 -0.16 -8.32 0.61
N LEU A 125 -1.34 -8.45 -0.02
CA LEU A 125 -2.64 -8.46 0.65
C LEU A 125 -3.12 -9.89 0.99
N LYS A 126 -2.43 -10.94 0.54
CA LYS A 126 -2.72 -12.29 1.01
C LYS A 126 -2.58 -12.31 2.53
N GLU A 127 -3.69 -12.50 3.19
CA GLU A 127 -3.70 -12.78 4.62
C GLU A 127 -3.10 -14.17 4.79
N GLU A 128 -1.92 -14.25 5.41
CA GLU A 128 -1.44 -15.51 5.94
C GLU A 128 -2.47 -15.95 6.98
N GLU A 129 -2.94 -17.19 6.90
CA GLU A 129 -3.82 -17.75 7.92
C GLU A 129 -3.08 -17.69 9.25
N GLU A 130 -3.53 -16.80 10.12
CA GLU A 130 -2.93 -16.60 11.44
C GLU A 130 -3.54 -17.62 12.40
N ASP A 131 -2.69 -18.26 13.19
CA ASP A 131 -3.12 -19.15 14.24
C ASP A 131 -3.87 -18.35 15.33
N GLU A 132 -5.11 -18.74 15.65
CA GLU A 132 -5.91 -18.10 16.70
C GLU A 132 -5.20 -18.08 18.05
N ALA A 133 -4.26 -18.99 18.28
CA ALA A 133 -3.48 -19.09 19.51
C ALA A 133 -2.52 -17.90 19.72
N ASP A 134 -2.09 -17.23 18.67
CA ASP A 134 -1.17 -16.08 18.71
C ASP A 134 -1.89 -14.73 18.79
N MET A 135 -3.21 -14.74 18.73
CA MET A 135 -4.05 -13.54 18.77
C MET A 135 -4.20 -12.98 20.17
N VAL A 136 -3.85 -11.71 20.36
CA VAL A 136 -4.00 -10.96 21.61
C VAL A 136 -5.02 -9.85 21.42
N SER A 137 -5.82 -9.57 22.46
CA SER A 137 -6.75 -8.43 22.46
C SER A 137 -5.99 -7.13 22.22
N ARG A 138 -6.50 -6.29 21.32
CA ARG A 138 -5.90 -4.99 20.97
C ARG A 138 -6.84 -3.83 21.34
N PRO A 139 -6.28 -2.64 21.62
CA PRO A 139 -7.07 -1.44 21.82
C PRO A 139 -7.92 -1.10 20.59
N PRO A 140 -9.15 -0.58 20.78
CA PRO A 140 -9.97 -0.11 19.69
C PRO A 140 -9.41 1.16 19.04
N VAL A 141 -9.66 1.29 17.75
CA VAL A 141 -9.42 2.51 16.99
C VAL A 141 -10.75 3.10 16.60
N VAL A 142 -10.96 4.35 16.97
CA VAL A 142 -12.25 5.04 16.91
C VAL A 142 -12.13 6.28 16.03
N CYS A 143 -12.98 6.43 15.02
CA CYS A 143 -13.06 7.70 14.29
C CYS A 143 -14.21 8.56 14.87
N VAL A 144 -13.98 9.88 14.88
CA VAL A 144 -15.00 10.85 15.29
C VAL A 144 -15.51 11.59 14.06
N MET A 145 -16.81 11.49 13.82
CA MET A 145 -17.49 12.02 12.65
C MET A 145 -18.69 12.88 13.01
N GLY A 146 -19.20 13.61 12.07
CA GLY A 146 -20.41 14.43 12.23
C GLY A 146 -20.25 15.81 11.57
N HIS A 147 -21.28 16.62 11.72
CA HIS A 147 -21.34 17.95 11.11
C HIS A 147 -20.31 18.94 11.70
N VAL A 148 -19.96 19.96 10.95
CA VAL A 148 -19.23 21.14 11.45
C VAL A 148 -20.04 21.76 12.58
N ASP A 149 -19.42 22.37 13.58
CA ASP A 149 -20.08 23.01 14.72
C ASP A 149 -20.88 22.11 15.68
N HIS A 150 -20.97 20.79 15.44
CA HIS A 150 -21.54 19.86 16.41
C HIS A 150 -20.60 19.58 17.61
N GLY A 151 -19.39 20.16 17.59
CA GLY A 151 -18.47 20.13 18.71
C GLY A 151 -17.59 18.88 18.77
N LYS A 152 -17.26 18.28 17.62
CA LYS A 152 -16.30 17.15 17.55
C LYS A 152 -14.97 17.48 18.20
N THR A 153 -14.30 18.54 17.73
CA THR A 153 -13.01 18.94 18.27
C THR A 153 -13.09 19.33 19.76
N SER A 154 -14.20 19.98 20.17
CA SER A 154 -14.43 20.29 21.59
C SER A 154 -14.61 19.04 22.44
N LEU A 155 -15.32 18.02 21.93
CA LEU A 155 -15.47 16.72 22.60
C LEU A 155 -14.12 16.02 22.75
N LEU A 156 -13.31 16.02 21.69
CA LEU A 156 -11.98 15.45 21.71
C LEU A 156 -11.03 16.20 22.64
N ASP A 157 -11.11 17.53 22.70
CA ASP A 157 -10.35 18.35 23.65
C ASP A 157 -10.75 18.02 25.09
N ALA A 158 -12.03 17.82 25.36
CA ALA A 158 -12.50 17.45 26.67
C ALA A 158 -12.03 16.03 27.07
N ILE A 159 -12.03 15.07 26.15
CA ILE A 159 -11.49 13.72 26.36
C ILE A 159 -9.97 13.75 26.65
N ARG A 160 -9.22 14.61 25.95
CA ARG A 160 -7.77 14.76 26.13
C ARG A 160 -7.37 15.60 27.34
N ASN A 161 -8.28 16.37 27.92
CA ASN A 161 -7.98 17.47 28.82
C ASN A 161 -7.04 18.52 28.22
N THR A 162 -7.25 18.86 26.92
CA THR A 162 -6.43 19.80 26.13
C THR A 162 -7.28 20.94 25.56
N ASN A 163 -6.64 21.90 24.91
CA ASN A 163 -7.30 23.01 24.22
C ASN A 163 -6.74 23.19 22.79
N VAL A 164 -6.78 22.14 21.99
CA VAL A 164 -6.27 22.15 20.60
C VAL A 164 -7.11 23.09 19.74
N THR A 165 -8.41 23.19 20.00
CA THR A 165 -9.35 24.09 19.30
C THR A 165 -8.86 25.54 19.23
N ARG A 166 -8.07 26.01 20.21
CA ARG A 166 -7.51 27.36 20.23
C ARG A 166 -6.29 27.54 19.35
N GLY A 167 -5.62 26.47 18.96
CA GLY A 167 -4.38 26.49 18.15
C GLY A 167 -4.59 26.28 16.66
N GLU A 168 -5.73 25.74 16.25
CA GLU A 168 -6.03 25.48 14.84
C GLU A 168 -6.56 26.72 14.14
N ALA A 169 -6.13 26.94 12.89
CA ALA A 169 -6.58 28.05 12.06
C ALA A 169 -8.08 27.94 11.79
N GLY A 170 -8.87 28.87 12.32
CA GLY A 170 -10.33 28.88 12.20
C GLY A 170 -11.06 27.98 13.21
N GLY A 171 -10.36 27.34 14.16
CA GLY A 171 -10.96 26.48 15.18
C GLY A 171 -11.58 25.18 14.63
N ILE A 172 -11.14 24.74 13.45
CA ILE A 172 -11.62 23.54 12.77
C ILE A 172 -10.46 22.57 12.48
N THR A 173 -10.69 21.29 12.67
CA THR A 173 -9.74 20.22 12.29
C THR A 173 -9.58 20.19 10.77
N GLN A 174 -8.33 20.28 10.29
CA GLN A 174 -8.00 20.28 8.87
C GLN A 174 -7.22 19.02 8.44
N HIS A 175 -6.59 18.33 9.38
CA HIS A 175 -5.82 17.09 9.16
C HIS A 175 -6.39 15.94 10.00
N ILE A 176 -6.16 14.72 9.57
CA ILE A 176 -6.53 13.55 10.37
C ILE A 176 -5.51 13.42 11.50
N GLY A 177 -5.90 13.79 12.71
CA GLY A 177 -5.07 13.63 13.91
C GLY A 177 -5.32 12.27 14.57
N ALA A 178 -4.25 11.60 15.02
CA ALA A 178 -4.35 10.37 15.80
C ALA A 178 -3.78 10.57 17.20
N TYR A 179 -4.49 10.07 18.22
CA TYR A 179 -4.02 10.13 19.60
C TYR A 179 -4.61 9.01 20.44
N VAL A 180 -3.92 8.68 21.53
CA VAL A 180 -4.30 7.61 22.44
C VAL A 180 -4.77 8.22 23.77
N VAL A 181 -5.91 7.74 24.25
CA VAL A 181 -6.46 8.05 25.57
C VAL A 181 -6.48 6.79 26.39
N GLU A 182 -6.19 6.90 27.68
CA GLU A 182 -6.28 5.80 28.63
C GLU A 182 -7.47 6.04 29.57
N ASN A 183 -8.39 5.09 29.60
CA ASN A 183 -9.52 5.07 30.53
C ASN A 183 -9.58 3.74 31.28
N SER A 184 -9.57 3.79 32.59
CA SER A 184 -9.63 2.60 33.46
C SER A 184 -8.55 1.55 33.19
N GLY A 185 -7.34 1.99 32.73
CA GLY A 185 -6.22 1.09 32.36
C GLY A 185 -6.31 0.50 30.96
N GLN A 186 -7.35 0.80 30.19
CA GLN A 186 -7.52 0.40 28.80
C GLN A 186 -7.23 1.60 27.86
N LYS A 187 -6.63 1.31 26.71
CA LYS A 187 -6.26 2.34 25.72
C LYS A 187 -7.30 2.41 24.61
N ILE A 188 -7.63 3.61 24.19
CA ILE A 188 -8.49 3.89 23.04
C ILE A 188 -7.71 4.81 22.12
N THR A 189 -7.62 4.47 20.82
CA THR A 189 -7.00 5.33 19.81
C THR A 189 -8.09 6.08 19.07
N PHE A 190 -8.06 7.40 19.14
CA PHE A 190 -8.98 8.25 18.39
C PHE A 190 -8.35 8.76 17.11
N LEU A 191 -9.12 8.77 16.02
CA LEU A 191 -8.84 9.46 14.78
C LEU A 191 -9.82 10.61 14.62
N ASP A 192 -9.29 11.85 14.65
CA ASP A 192 -10.08 13.05 14.41
C ASP A 192 -10.22 13.29 12.92
N THR A 193 -11.45 13.46 12.43
CA THR A 193 -11.70 13.71 11.00
C THR A 193 -12.32 15.08 10.78
N PRO A 194 -11.88 15.82 9.73
CA PRO A 194 -12.46 17.10 9.38
C PRO A 194 -13.97 16.99 9.09
N GLY A 195 -14.77 17.87 9.67
CA GLY A 195 -16.23 17.89 9.47
C GLY A 195 -16.68 18.58 8.19
N HIS A 196 -15.84 19.37 7.55
CA HIS A 196 -16.21 20.17 6.38
C HIS A 196 -16.47 19.30 5.14
N GLU A 197 -17.44 19.67 4.33
CA GLU A 197 -17.87 18.97 3.10
C GLU A 197 -16.71 18.68 2.12
N ALA A 198 -15.74 19.59 2.00
CA ALA A 198 -14.58 19.41 1.16
C ALA A 198 -13.70 18.19 1.50
N PHE A 199 -13.86 17.57 2.66
CA PHE A 199 -12.99 16.48 3.18
C PHE A 199 -13.67 15.10 3.21
N THR A 200 -14.64 14.85 2.32
CA THR A 200 -15.33 13.55 2.18
C THR A 200 -14.38 12.36 2.09
N ALA A 201 -13.32 12.47 1.29
CA ALA A 201 -12.31 11.40 1.16
C ALA A 201 -11.56 11.10 2.47
N MET A 202 -11.36 12.09 3.33
CA MET A 202 -10.74 11.90 4.64
C MET A 202 -11.68 11.18 5.60
N ARG A 203 -12.98 11.51 5.61
CA ARG A 203 -13.98 10.78 6.40
C ARG A 203 -14.09 9.32 6.00
N MET A 204 -14.13 9.04 4.70
CA MET A 204 -14.17 7.67 4.17
C MET A 204 -12.91 6.87 4.58
N ARG A 205 -11.71 7.48 4.49
CA ARG A 205 -10.48 6.83 4.96
C ARG A 205 -10.48 6.61 6.46
N GLY A 206 -10.98 7.59 7.22
CA GLY A 206 -11.14 7.46 8.67
C GLY A 206 -12.01 6.26 9.03
N ALA A 207 -13.20 6.14 8.42
CA ALA A 207 -14.10 5.01 8.63
C ALA A 207 -13.43 3.66 8.31
N ASN A 208 -12.82 3.54 7.12
CA ASN A 208 -12.15 2.30 6.70
C ASN A 208 -10.93 1.92 7.55
N ALA A 209 -10.39 2.87 8.31
CA ALA A 209 -9.22 2.65 9.15
C ALA A 209 -9.57 2.36 10.63
N THR A 210 -10.86 2.30 11.00
CA THR A 210 -11.31 2.22 12.39
C THR A 210 -12.22 1.04 12.63
N ASP A 211 -12.41 0.72 13.89
CA ASP A 211 -13.25 -0.38 14.35
C ASP A 211 -14.64 0.14 14.76
N ILE A 212 -14.67 1.37 15.30
CA ILE A 212 -15.87 2.02 15.81
C ILE A 212 -15.92 3.46 15.29
N ALA A 213 -17.10 3.93 14.92
CA ALA A 213 -17.34 5.31 14.54
C ALA A 213 -18.19 6.02 15.61
N VAL A 214 -17.68 7.11 16.20
CA VAL A 214 -18.45 7.98 17.08
C VAL A 214 -19.06 9.11 16.24
N LEU A 215 -20.38 9.07 16.09
CA LEU A 215 -21.15 10.08 15.37
C LEU A 215 -21.58 11.17 16.34
N VAL A 216 -21.01 12.36 16.20
CA VAL A 216 -21.34 13.50 17.06
C VAL A 216 -22.47 14.32 16.44
N VAL A 217 -23.57 14.42 17.17
CA VAL A 217 -24.74 15.21 16.76
C VAL A 217 -25.09 16.22 17.87
N ALA A 218 -25.30 17.47 17.51
CA ALA A 218 -25.67 18.48 18.50
C ALA A 218 -27.18 18.39 18.86
N ALA A 219 -27.50 18.40 20.13
CA ALA A 219 -28.85 18.28 20.62
C ALA A 219 -29.77 19.46 20.26
N ASP A 220 -29.19 20.63 19.96
CA ASP A 220 -29.88 21.83 19.55
C ASP A 220 -30.15 21.91 18.03
N ASP A 221 -29.23 21.36 17.23
CA ASP A 221 -29.27 21.47 15.76
C ASP A 221 -29.97 20.26 15.10
N GLY A 222 -29.75 19.04 15.64
CA GLY A 222 -30.29 17.79 15.07
C GLY A 222 -29.44 17.21 13.93
N VAL A 223 -30.07 16.43 13.04
CA VAL A 223 -29.38 15.77 11.93
C VAL A 223 -29.17 16.72 10.78
N MET A 224 -27.92 16.90 10.38
CA MET A 224 -27.47 17.76 9.28
C MET A 224 -26.96 16.96 8.08
N PRO A 225 -26.87 17.53 6.86
CA PRO A 225 -26.44 16.77 5.67
C PRO A 225 -25.11 16.04 5.81
N GLN A 226 -24.12 16.63 6.48
CA GLN A 226 -22.84 16.00 6.73
C GLN A 226 -22.92 14.88 7.79
N THR A 227 -23.93 14.89 8.65
CA THR A 227 -24.24 13.79 9.57
C THR A 227 -24.74 12.57 8.78
N VAL A 228 -25.63 12.80 7.80
CA VAL A 228 -26.14 11.74 6.92
C VAL A 228 -25.02 11.15 6.07
N GLU A 229 -24.14 11.99 5.57
CA GLU A 229 -22.92 11.53 4.84
C GLU A 229 -22.03 10.67 5.75
N ALA A 230 -21.78 11.09 6.98
CA ALA A 230 -20.99 10.34 7.95
C ALA A 230 -21.61 8.96 8.27
N ILE A 231 -22.92 8.89 8.43
CA ILE A 231 -23.67 7.63 8.62
C ILE A 231 -23.45 6.71 7.41
N SER A 232 -23.57 7.26 6.21
CA SER A 232 -23.38 6.49 4.96
C SER A 232 -21.97 5.91 4.84
N HIS A 233 -20.94 6.69 5.22
CA HIS A 233 -19.56 6.23 5.21
C HIS A 233 -19.29 5.15 6.26
N ALA A 234 -19.81 5.31 7.48
CA ALA A 234 -19.66 4.32 8.55
C ALA A 234 -20.36 2.99 8.17
N LYS A 235 -21.59 3.07 7.65
CA LYS A 235 -22.32 1.88 7.17
C LYS A 235 -21.60 1.20 5.98
N ALA A 236 -21.08 1.96 5.03
CA ALA A 236 -20.35 1.42 3.89
C ALA A 236 -19.04 0.74 4.32
N ALA A 237 -18.39 1.23 5.37
CA ALA A 237 -17.21 0.62 5.98
C ALA A 237 -17.53 -0.58 6.89
N GLY A 238 -18.80 -0.81 7.23
CA GLY A 238 -19.23 -1.88 8.12
C GLY A 238 -18.77 -1.72 9.56
N VAL A 239 -18.49 -0.48 10.01
CA VAL A 239 -18.03 -0.19 11.36
C VAL A 239 -19.20 0.06 12.29
N GLU A 240 -19.03 -0.32 13.57
CA GLU A 240 -20.03 -0.08 14.62
C GLU A 240 -20.20 1.42 14.88
N ILE A 241 -21.44 1.90 15.02
CA ILE A 241 -21.74 3.31 15.20
C ILE A 241 -22.25 3.56 16.63
N ILE A 242 -21.55 4.44 17.36
CA ILE A 242 -21.97 4.99 18.63
C ILE A 242 -22.37 6.46 18.41
N VAL A 243 -23.55 6.86 18.86
CA VAL A 243 -24.04 8.23 18.73
C VAL A 243 -23.75 9.01 19.99
N ALA A 244 -22.95 10.06 19.88
CA ALA A 244 -22.73 11.04 20.95
C ALA A 244 -23.61 12.27 20.70
N ILE A 245 -24.68 12.45 21.49
CA ILE A 245 -25.55 13.62 21.42
C ILE A 245 -24.93 14.73 22.27
N ASN A 246 -24.27 15.67 21.60
CA ASN A 246 -23.50 16.73 22.26
C ASN A 246 -24.35 17.99 22.53
N LYS A 247 -23.83 18.89 23.37
CA LYS A 247 -24.43 20.17 23.76
C LYS A 247 -25.72 20.02 24.56
N ILE A 248 -25.83 18.98 25.42
CA ILE A 248 -27.00 18.78 26.27
C ILE A 248 -27.15 19.88 27.34
N ASP A 249 -26.09 20.64 27.60
CA ASP A 249 -26.06 21.80 28.49
C ASP A 249 -26.88 23.00 27.99
N LYS A 250 -27.21 23.03 26.70
CA LYS A 250 -27.96 24.12 26.09
C LYS A 250 -29.47 24.02 26.46
N PRO A 251 -30.13 25.15 26.71
CA PRO A 251 -31.59 25.17 27.01
C PRO A 251 -32.47 24.75 25.81
N SER A 252 -31.90 24.81 24.57
CA SER A 252 -32.55 24.36 23.33
C SER A 252 -32.31 22.88 23.03
N ALA A 253 -31.57 22.16 23.86
CA ALA A 253 -31.24 20.77 23.64
C ALA A 253 -32.48 19.87 23.66
N ASN A 254 -32.63 19.02 22.66
CA ASN A 254 -33.71 18.04 22.57
C ASN A 254 -33.18 16.69 22.10
N VAL A 255 -32.82 15.85 23.06
CA VAL A 255 -32.26 14.51 22.83
C VAL A 255 -33.26 13.59 22.12
N GLU A 256 -34.53 13.63 22.50
CA GLU A 256 -35.56 12.76 21.93
C GLU A 256 -35.82 13.07 20.44
N ARG A 257 -35.78 14.35 20.06
CA ARG A 257 -35.89 14.76 18.67
C ARG A 257 -34.74 14.20 17.86
N VAL A 258 -33.49 14.26 18.36
CA VAL A 258 -32.31 13.74 17.67
C VAL A 258 -32.41 12.22 17.49
N LYS A 259 -32.86 11.48 18.51
CA LYS A 259 -33.11 10.04 18.41
C LYS A 259 -34.14 9.70 17.32
N GLN A 260 -35.23 10.47 17.23
CA GLN A 260 -36.24 10.32 16.18
C GLN A 260 -35.68 10.57 14.79
N GLU A 261 -34.96 11.68 14.60
CA GLU A 261 -34.35 12.00 13.31
C GLU A 261 -33.33 10.93 12.87
N LEU A 262 -32.53 10.37 13.80
CA LEU A 262 -31.54 9.32 13.49
C LEU A 262 -32.18 7.97 13.22
N SER A 263 -33.35 7.68 13.81
CA SER A 263 -34.06 6.43 13.51
C SER A 263 -34.56 6.33 12.07
N GLU A 264 -34.78 7.48 11.39
CA GLU A 264 -35.05 7.50 9.95
C GLU A 264 -33.88 6.98 9.10
N TYR A 265 -32.67 7.02 9.65
CA TYR A 265 -31.45 6.51 9.03
C TYR A 265 -31.05 5.13 9.59
N GLU A 266 -32.01 4.38 10.18
CA GLU A 266 -31.80 3.04 10.73
C GLU A 266 -30.84 2.99 11.95
N LEU A 267 -30.59 4.12 12.59
CA LEU A 267 -29.88 4.19 13.86
C LEU A 267 -30.95 4.24 14.98
N ILE A 268 -31.37 3.06 15.42
CA ILE A 268 -32.47 2.91 16.41
C ILE A 268 -31.85 2.73 17.80
N PRO A 269 -32.22 3.55 18.80
CA PRO A 269 -31.72 3.41 20.15
C PRO A 269 -32.06 2.06 20.78
N GLU A 270 -31.20 1.59 21.67
CA GLU A 270 -31.49 0.38 22.47
C GLU A 270 -32.81 0.49 23.26
N ASP A 271 -33.11 1.67 23.81
CA ASP A 271 -34.38 1.96 24.53
C ASP A 271 -35.63 1.69 23.65
N TRP A 272 -35.50 1.77 22.33
CA TRP A 272 -36.58 1.53 21.37
C TRP A 272 -36.48 0.15 20.68
N GLY A 273 -35.60 -0.71 21.21
CA GLY A 273 -35.40 -2.07 20.71
C GLY A 273 -34.44 -2.18 19.54
N GLY A 274 -33.63 -1.17 19.30
CA GLY A 274 -32.54 -1.18 18.32
C GLY A 274 -31.24 -1.71 18.94
N SER A 275 -30.16 -1.54 18.19
CA SER A 275 -28.79 -1.96 18.59
C SER A 275 -27.80 -0.79 18.70
N THR A 276 -28.23 0.43 18.37
CA THR A 276 -27.34 1.58 18.37
C THR A 276 -27.26 2.23 19.75
N ILE A 277 -26.03 2.43 20.21
CA ILE A 277 -25.77 3.07 21.51
C ILE A 277 -25.85 4.60 21.34
N PHE A 278 -26.66 5.24 22.19
CA PHE A 278 -26.81 6.70 22.25
C PHE A 278 -26.33 7.20 23.59
N VAL A 279 -25.36 8.11 23.58
CA VAL A 279 -24.80 8.71 24.79
C VAL A 279 -25.00 10.22 24.77
N PRO A 280 -25.81 10.79 25.65
CA PRO A 280 -25.91 12.23 25.83
C PRO A 280 -24.62 12.75 26.48
N VAL A 281 -24.01 13.79 25.88
CA VAL A 281 -22.74 14.36 26.37
C VAL A 281 -22.75 15.88 26.30
N SER A 282 -21.95 16.51 27.14
CA SER A 282 -21.57 17.92 26.98
C SER A 282 -20.07 18.06 27.01
N ALA A 283 -19.52 18.42 25.87
CA ALA A 283 -18.08 18.74 25.75
C ALA A 283 -17.69 19.96 26.59
N HIS A 284 -18.66 20.84 26.93
CA HIS A 284 -18.43 22.05 27.73
C HIS A 284 -18.35 21.77 29.22
N THR A 285 -19.26 20.95 29.73
CA THR A 285 -19.34 20.63 31.18
C THR A 285 -18.56 19.37 31.55
N GLY A 286 -18.21 18.52 30.58
CA GLY A 286 -17.60 17.22 30.79
C GLY A 286 -18.62 16.10 31.10
N GLU A 287 -19.92 16.42 31.16
CA GLU A 287 -20.98 15.47 31.45
C GLU A 287 -21.09 14.39 30.38
N GLY A 288 -21.21 13.12 30.81
CA GLY A 288 -21.41 11.96 29.93
C GLY A 288 -20.14 11.49 29.17
N ILE A 289 -18.99 12.15 29.34
CA ILE A 289 -17.73 11.76 28.59
C ILE A 289 -17.24 10.41 29.11
N ASP A 290 -17.19 10.18 30.40
CA ASP A 290 -16.74 8.91 30.97
C ASP A 290 -17.66 7.76 30.51
N THR A 291 -18.99 7.99 30.50
CA THR A 291 -19.94 7.04 29.95
C THR A 291 -19.71 6.73 28.48
N LEU A 292 -19.38 7.75 27.67
CA LEU A 292 -19.05 7.54 26.26
C LEU A 292 -17.81 6.64 26.10
N LEU A 293 -16.75 6.88 26.87
CA LEU A 293 -15.55 6.06 26.86
C LEU A 293 -15.80 4.62 27.29
N GLU A 294 -16.63 4.42 28.33
CA GLU A 294 -17.06 3.11 28.79
C GLU A 294 -17.88 2.35 27.72
N MET A 295 -18.79 3.04 27.03
CA MET A 295 -19.58 2.43 25.95
C MET A 295 -18.69 2.05 24.74
N ILE A 296 -17.67 2.87 24.40
CA ILE A 296 -16.70 2.53 23.38
C ILE A 296 -15.91 1.26 23.75
N LEU A 297 -15.47 1.14 25.00
CA LEU A 297 -14.75 -0.05 25.46
C LEU A 297 -15.64 -1.28 25.47
N LEU A 298 -16.90 -1.15 25.89
CA LEU A 298 -17.87 -2.23 25.87
C LEU A 298 -18.15 -2.72 24.46
N SER A 299 -18.37 -1.80 23.50
CA SER A 299 -18.52 -2.17 22.07
C SER A 299 -17.27 -2.85 21.52
N ALA A 300 -16.09 -2.40 21.93
CA ALA A 300 -14.82 -3.02 21.51
C ALA A 300 -14.67 -4.46 22.03
N GLU A 301 -15.17 -4.74 23.23
CA GLU A 301 -15.20 -6.10 23.79
C GLU A 301 -16.17 -7.00 23.02
N VAL A 302 -17.33 -6.48 22.65
CA VAL A 302 -18.32 -7.21 21.83
C VAL A 302 -17.77 -7.52 20.45
N CYS A 303 -16.99 -6.60 19.85
CA CYS A 303 -16.32 -6.79 18.56
C CYS A 303 -15.16 -7.77 18.62
N GLU A 304 -14.74 -8.25 19.81
CA GLU A 304 -13.62 -9.18 20.01
C GLU A 304 -12.34 -8.79 19.23
N LEU A 305 -11.92 -7.52 19.34
CA LEU A 305 -10.79 -6.98 18.61
C LEU A 305 -9.48 -7.68 18.98
N LYS A 306 -8.91 -8.43 18.07
CA LYS A 306 -7.67 -9.21 18.27
C LYS A 306 -6.64 -8.82 17.21
N ALA A 307 -5.37 -8.99 17.53
CA ALA A 307 -4.24 -8.85 16.59
C ALA A 307 -3.08 -9.72 17.01
N ASN A 308 -2.27 -10.15 16.05
CA ASN A 308 -1.04 -10.88 16.29
C ASN A 308 0.14 -9.89 16.43
N PRO A 309 0.75 -9.75 17.62
CA PRO A 309 1.86 -8.84 17.85
C PRO A 309 3.17 -9.25 17.17
N ASN A 310 3.31 -10.52 16.78
CA ASN A 310 4.51 -11.08 16.15
C ASN A 310 4.47 -10.99 14.62
N ARG A 311 3.40 -10.48 14.05
CA ARG A 311 3.21 -10.28 12.62
C ARG A 311 4.14 -9.21 12.06
N ALA A 312 4.53 -9.35 10.78
CA ALA A 312 5.17 -8.27 10.03
C ALA A 312 4.29 -7.01 10.01
N ALA A 313 4.89 -5.85 10.26
CA ALA A 313 4.14 -4.59 10.37
C ALA A 313 3.38 -4.28 9.07
N ARG A 314 2.07 -4.07 9.20
CA ARG A 314 1.17 -3.66 8.12
C ARG A 314 0.51 -2.34 8.49
N GLY A 315 0.46 -1.40 7.60
CA GLY A 315 -0.10 -0.09 7.90
C GLY A 315 -0.87 0.52 6.74
N LEU A 316 -1.90 1.29 7.07
CA LEU A 316 -2.67 2.09 6.14
C LEU A 316 -2.16 3.54 6.17
N VAL A 317 -1.86 4.12 5.00
CA VAL A 317 -1.53 5.55 4.90
C VAL A 317 -2.83 6.36 4.99
N ILE A 318 -2.97 7.12 6.07
CA ILE A 318 -4.15 7.95 6.34
C ILE A 318 -4.04 9.26 5.58
N GLU A 319 -2.89 9.93 5.67
CA GLU A 319 -2.61 11.20 4.99
C GLU A 319 -1.17 11.23 4.48
N ALA A 320 -0.96 11.86 3.32
CA ALA A 320 0.38 12.06 2.77
C ALA A 320 0.49 13.46 2.17
N GLN A 321 1.62 14.12 2.40
CA GLN A 321 1.92 15.45 1.87
C GLN A 321 3.37 15.55 1.41
N LEU A 322 3.62 16.48 0.49
CA LEU A 322 4.97 16.79 0.04
C LEU A 322 5.49 18.02 0.80
N ASP A 323 6.36 17.79 1.77
CA ASP A 323 7.05 18.86 2.49
C ASP A 323 8.25 19.36 1.68
N LYS A 324 8.42 20.69 1.56
CA LYS A 324 9.50 21.29 0.77
C LYS A 324 10.90 21.04 1.33
N GLY A 325 11.02 20.72 2.63
CA GLY A 325 12.30 20.50 3.29
C GLY A 325 12.60 19.02 3.56
N LYS A 326 11.57 18.22 3.84
CA LYS A 326 11.67 16.81 4.24
C LYS A 326 11.36 15.83 3.12
N GLY A 327 10.78 16.32 2.00
CA GLY A 327 10.29 15.45 0.93
C GLY A 327 8.90 14.87 1.23
N PRO A 328 8.56 13.69 0.67
CA PRO A 328 7.28 13.03 0.94
C PRO A 328 7.17 12.62 2.41
N VAL A 329 6.11 13.08 3.07
CA VAL A 329 5.77 12.73 4.46
C VAL A 329 4.41 12.05 4.44
N ALA A 330 4.28 10.93 5.14
CA ALA A 330 3.04 10.19 5.24
C ALA A 330 2.73 9.83 6.70
N ASP A 331 1.51 10.12 7.12
CA ASP A 331 0.93 9.60 8.35
C ASP A 331 0.29 8.25 8.10
N ARG A 332 0.65 7.27 8.90
CA ARG A 332 0.16 5.90 8.77
C ARG A 332 -0.32 5.33 10.09
N LYS A 333 -1.35 4.51 10.01
CA LYS A 333 -1.76 3.58 11.06
C LYS A 333 -1.11 2.22 10.76
N SER A 334 -0.39 1.69 11.70
CA SER A 334 0.17 0.32 11.67
C SER A 334 -0.49 -0.54 12.72
#